data_68a8b6f10a0f64c220a613b795108eb7
#
_entry.id   68a8b6f10a0f64c220a613b795108eb7
#
_cell.length_a   1.000
_cell.length_b   1.000
_cell.length_c   1.000
_cell.angle_alpha   90.00
_cell.angle_beta   90.00
_cell.angle_gamma   90.00
#
_symmetry.space_group_name_H-M   'P 1'
#
loop_
_entity.id
_entity.type
_entity.pdbx_description
1 polymer ?
#
loop_
_entity_poly.entity_id
_entity_poly.type
_entity_poly.pdbx_seq_one_letter_code
_entity_poly.pdbx_strand_id
1 'polypeptide(L)'
;MAAECFECQIMDWNLFYKLARQVADKINISGYKPDIIIGLARGGWVLARVICDFVGVKDLFSLKVEHWGVTATPDGKAKLKYPLNVDLTGKKVLVVDDITDTGESMRVTIDYLNSLKPSEVRTATLQHITSAKFKPDYVGEEIQWRWVIFPWNFTEDMCNIIPKVCARLKVSPSGDVEVTKVKNELKQFYTVDTTEETIVAILQELKRRSLIQNNKK
;
A
#
# COMPACT_ATOMS: atom_id res chain seq x y z
N MET A 1 -25.59 9.78 -7.16
CA MET A 1 -24.23 10.15 -7.59
C MET A 1 -23.65 8.97 -8.37
N ALA A 2 -23.07 9.19 -9.56
CA ALA A 2 -22.39 8.13 -10.29
C ALA A 2 -21.20 7.63 -9.42
N ALA A 3 -21.04 6.32 -9.30
CA ALA A 3 -19.90 5.75 -8.57
C ALA A 3 -18.61 6.23 -9.25
N GLU A 4 -17.68 6.75 -8.45
CA GLU A 4 -16.40 7.26 -8.93
C GLU A 4 -15.61 6.12 -9.58
N CYS A 5 -15.19 6.30 -10.83
CA CYS A 5 -14.34 5.36 -11.57
C CYS A 5 -12.91 5.86 -11.53
N PHE A 6 -11.96 4.94 -11.40
CA PHE A 6 -10.54 5.25 -11.41
C PHE A 6 -9.74 4.06 -11.97
N GLU A 7 -8.64 4.37 -12.62
CA GLU A 7 -7.74 3.35 -13.16
C GLU A 7 -7.03 2.60 -12.04
N CYS A 8 -7.02 1.25 -12.11
CA CYS A 8 -6.27 0.39 -11.20
C CYS A 8 -5.12 -0.31 -11.94
N GLN A 9 -4.08 -0.60 -11.20
CA GLN A 9 -2.99 -1.49 -11.60
C GLN A 9 -2.93 -2.66 -10.62
N ILE A 10 -3.13 -3.89 -11.10
CA ILE A 10 -2.88 -5.07 -10.29
C ILE A 10 -1.37 -5.35 -10.31
N MET A 11 -0.77 -5.39 -9.12
CA MET A 11 0.61 -5.82 -8.96
C MET A 11 0.62 -7.28 -8.53
N ASP A 12 1.31 -8.14 -9.27
CA ASP A 12 1.55 -9.52 -8.88
C ASP A 12 2.86 -9.66 -8.08
N TRP A 13 3.08 -10.85 -7.50
CA TRP A 13 4.28 -11.14 -6.71
C TRP A 13 5.57 -11.08 -7.53
N ASN A 14 5.54 -11.41 -8.84
CA ASN A 14 6.72 -11.40 -9.69
C ASN A 14 7.17 -9.97 -9.99
N LEU A 15 6.21 -9.09 -10.33
CA LEU A 15 6.50 -7.66 -10.54
C LEU A 15 6.98 -7.02 -9.24
N PHE A 16 6.30 -7.30 -8.11
CA PHE A 16 6.74 -6.85 -6.79
C PHE A 16 8.20 -7.23 -6.52
N TYR A 17 8.55 -8.51 -6.67
CA TYR A 17 9.89 -8.99 -6.36
C TYR A 17 10.96 -8.40 -7.28
N LYS A 18 10.65 -8.21 -8.58
CA LYS A 18 11.50 -7.53 -9.54
C LYS A 18 11.77 -6.07 -9.12
N LEU A 19 10.74 -5.31 -8.77
CA LEU A 19 10.87 -3.92 -8.34
C LEU A 19 11.60 -3.81 -6.99
N ALA A 20 11.33 -4.70 -6.05
CA ALA A 20 12.05 -4.77 -4.78
C ALA A 20 13.55 -5.02 -4.98
N ARG A 21 13.92 -5.89 -5.94
CA ARG A 21 15.33 -6.10 -6.31
C ARG A 21 15.94 -4.82 -6.86
N GLN A 22 15.26 -4.09 -7.74
CA GLN A 22 15.75 -2.81 -8.30
C GLN A 22 15.97 -1.76 -7.19
N VAL A 23 15.08 -1.69 -6.19
CA VAL A 23 15.26 -0.82 -5.02
C VAL A 23 16.52 -1.20 -4.26
N ALA A 24 16.69 -2.49 -3.96
CA ALA A 24 17.87 -2.99 -3.23
C ALA A 24 19.17 -2.75 -3.99
N ASP A 25 19.18 -2.93 -5.31
CA ASP A 25 20.34 -2.65 -6.15
C ASP A 25 20.74 -1.17 -6.10
N LYS A 26 19.76 -0.25 -6.14
CA LYS A 26 19.99 1.18 -5.97
C LYS A 26 20.60 1.53 -4.62
N ILE A 27 20.11 0.89 -3.53
CA ILE A 27 20.66 1.05 -2.18
C ILE A 27 22.12 0.58 -2.16
N ASN A 28 22.41 -0.63 -2.66
CA ASN A 28 23.75 -1.22 -2.68
C ASN A 28 24.73 -0.38 -3.52
N ILE A 29 24.33 0.06 -4.71
CA ILE A 29 25.15 0.90 -5.60
C ILE A 29 25.48 2.25 -4.95
N SER A 30 24.57 2.83 -4.17
CA SER A 30 24.79 4.09 -3.48
C SER A 30 25.85 4.02 -2.36
N GLY A 31 26.25 2.80 -1.96
CA GLY A 31 27.13 2.56 -0.82
C GLY A 31 26.47 2.79 0.55
N TYR A 32 25.18 3.11 0.59
CA TYR A 32 24.45 3.27 1.84
C TYR A 32 24.25 1.92 2.53
N LYS A 33 24.67 1.83 3.78
CA LYS A 33 24.55 0.62 4.61
C LYS A 33 23.69 0.96 5.83
N PRO A 34 22.38 0.70 5.77
CA PRO A 34 21.51 0.92 6.93
C PRO A 34 21.82 -0.07 8.04
N ASP A 35 21.83 0.41 9.28
CA ASP A 35 21.90 -0.42 10.48
C ASP A 35 20.51 -1.02 10.78
N ILE A 36 19.46 -0.26 10.49
CA ILE A 36 18.07 -0.57 10.83
C ILE A 36 17.18 -0.26 9.62
N ILE A 37 16.21 -1.15 9.37
CA ILE A 37 15.13 -0.91 8.40
C ILE A 37 13.82 -0.76 9.15
N ILE A 38 13.03 0.25 8.75
CA ILE A 38 11.71 0.54 9.32
C ILE A 38 10.68 0.49 8.19
N GLY A 39 9.81 -0.53 8.23
CA GLY A 39 8.68 -0.64 7.31
C GLY A 39 7.46 0.10 7.83
N LEU A 40 6.86 0.95 7.01
CA LEU A 40 5.59 1.59 7.34
C LEU A 40 4.46 0.56 7.32
N ALA A 41 3.79 0.38 8.44
CA ALA A 41 2.65 -0.53 8.49
C ALA A 41 1.43 0.15 7.83
N ARG A 42 0.76 -0.57 6.92
CA ARG A 42 0.81 -2.03 6.72
C ARG A 42 1.64 -2.44 5.49
N GLY A 43 1.50 -1.74 4.35
CA GLY A 43 2.01 -2.18 3.06
C GLY A 43 3.54 -2.19 2.97
N GLY A 44 4.20 -1.16 3.50
CA GLY A 44 5.65 -1.04 3.53
C GLY A 44 6.38 -2.15 4.31
N TRP A 45 5.68 -2.84 5.23
CA TRP A 45 6.24 -3.97 5.96
C TRP A 45 6.69 -5.12 5.05
N VAL A 46 5.90 -5.42 4.00
CA VAL A 46 6.21 -6.52 3.07
C VAL A 46 7.48 -6.20 2.28
N LEU A 47 7.56 -4.97 1.74
CA LEU A 47 8.76 -4.52 1.03
C LEU A 47 9.98 -4.48 1.95
N ALA A 48 9.83 -3.93 3.16
CA ALA A 48 10.92 -3.82 4.12
C ALA A 48 11.53 -5.18 4.46
N ARG A 49 10.71 -6.23 4.65
CA ARG A 49 11.22 -7.59 4.88
C ARG A 49 12.04 -8.12 3.71
N VAL A 50 11.60 -7.87 2.48
CA VAL A 50 12.32 -8.32 1.28
C VAL A 50 13.61 -7.52 1.08
N ILE A 51 13.59 -6.20 1.32
CA ILE A 51 14.81 -5.36 1.27
C ILE A 51 15.83 -5.83 2.32
N CYS A 52 15.40 -6.16 3.55
CA CYS A 52 16.30 -6.73 4.58
C CYS A 52 17.09 -7.93 4.07
N ASP A 53 16.43 -8.84 3.35
CA ASP A 53 17.09 -10.02 2.77
C ASP A 53 18.12 -9.62 1.71
N PHE A 54 17.77 -8.68 0.83
CA PHE A 54 18.63 -8.26 -0.28
C PHE A 54 19.85 -7.43 0.13
N VAL A 55 19.72 -6.62 1.19
CA VAL A 55 20.82 -5.76 1.67
C VAL A 55 21.54 -6.32 2.90
N GLY A 56 21.07 -7.45 3.43
CA GLY A 56 21.72 -8.17 4.54
C GLY A 56 21.53 -7.52 5.91
N VAL A 57 20.44 -6.74 6.11
CA VAL A 57 20.10 -6.13 7.40
C VAL A 57 19.18 -7.04 8.20
N LYS A 58 19.48 -7.23 9.50
CA LYS A 58 18.70 -8.10 10.40
C LYS A 58 17.68 -7.34 11.22
N ASP A 59 17.97 -6.07 11.55
CA ASP A 59 17.15 -5.26 12.43
C ASP A 59 16.02 -4.60 11.64
N LEU A 60 14.83 -5.19 11.75
CA LEU A 60 13.61 -4.77 11.08
C LEU A 60 12.55 -4.39 12.11
N PHE A 61 12.06 -3.18 12.03
CA PHE A 61 10.98 -2.65 12.86
C PHE A 61 9.85 -2.08 12.02
N SER A 62 8.69 -1.86 12.64
CA SER A 62 7.54 -1.22 12.02
C SER A 62 7.00 -0.10 12.89
N LEU A 63 6.56 0.97 12.26
CA LEU A 63 5.71 1.98 12.87
C LEU A 63 4.47 2.19 12.01
N LYS A 64 3.42 2.77 12.61
CA LYS A 64 2.17 3.00 11.88
C LYS A 64 1.84 4.48 11.83
N VAL A 65 1.74 4.98 10.60
CA VAL A 65 1.13 6.27 10.29
C VAL A 65 -0.26 6.02 9.73
N GLU A 66 -1.24 6.74 10.20
CA GLU A 66 -2.61 6.71 9.67
C GLU A 66 -2.98 8.06 9.08
N HIS A 67 -3.62 8.03 7.93
CA HIS A 67 -4.37 9.16 7.41
C HIS A 67 -5.79 9.11 7.99
N TRP A 68 -6.28 10.23 8.50
CA TRP A 68 -7.68 10.35 8.93
C TRP A 68 -8.53 10.61 7.69
N GLY A 69 -9.21 9.59 7.20
CA GLY A 69 -10.12 9.70 6.06
C GLY A 69 -10.59 8.33 5.59
N VAL A 70 -11.77 8.30 5.00
CA VAL A 70 -12.31 7.13 4.31
C VAL A 70 -11.55 6.96 3.00
N THR A 71 -11.28 5.73 2.59
CA THR A 71 -10.61 5.30 1.35
C THR A 71 -10.83 6.28 0.19
N ALA A 72 -9.74 6.76 -0.38
CA ALA A 72 -9.68 7.67 -1.55
C ALA A 72 -10.17 9.11 -1.34
N THR A 73 -10.26 9.63 -0.10
CA THR A 73 -10.50 11.06 0.14
C THR A 73 -9.22 11.77 0.60
N PRO A 74 -8.84 12.92 -0.04
CA PRO A 74 -7.55 13.62 0.23
C PRO A 74 -7.45 14.37 1.57
N ASP A 75 -8.39 14.23 2.48
CA ASP A 75 -8.63 15.22 3.56
C ASP A 75 -7.99 14.91 4.91
N GLY A 76 -7.13 13.89 5.02
CA GLY A 76 -6.52 13.52 6.30
C GLY A 76 -5.07 13.94 6.43
N LYS A 77 -4.71 14.68 7.48
CA LYS A 77 -3.31 14.85 7.90
C LYS A 77 -2.79 13.51 8.40
N ALA A 78 -1.63 13.09 7.89
CA ALA A 78 -0.95 11.90 8.39
C ALA A 78 -0.57 12.08 9.87
N LYS A 79 -0.84 11.06 10.70
CA LYS A 79 -0.51 11.08 12.13
C LYS A 79 0.13 9.76 12.55
N LEU A 80 1.23 9.86 13.27
CA LEU A 80 1.86 8.71 13.91
C LEU A 80 0.91 8.09 14.95
N LYS A 81 0.55 6.83 14.77
CA LYS A 81 -0.36 6.11 15.66
C LYS A 81 0.37 5.22 16.66
N TYR A 82 1.34 4.46 16.18
CA TYR A 82 2.14 3.58 17.01
C TYR A 82 3.62 3.91 16.82
N PRO A 83 4.25 4.61 17.79
CA PRO A 83 5.66 4.97 17.75
C PRO A 83 6.56 3.75 17.97
N LEU A 84 7.83 3.90 17.61
CA LEU A 84 8.88 2.92 17.92
C LEU A 84 9.34 3.05 19.37
N ASN A 85 9.66 1.90 19.98
CA ASN A 85 10.37 1.86 21.25
C ASN A 85 11.76 1.22 21.03
N VAL A 86 12.61 1.92 20.25
CA VAL A 86 13.96 1.48 19.87
C VAL A 86 14.89 2.69 19.90
N ASP A 87 16.11 2.49 20.43
CA ASP A 87 17.15 3.51 20.39
C ASP A 87 17.75 3.59 18.97
N LEU A 88 17.59 4.75 18.33
CA LEU A 88 18.12 5.05 17.01
C LEU A 88 19.36 5.94 17.05
N THR A 89 19.87 6.32 18.25
CA THR A 89 20.97 7.23 18.41
C THR A 89 22.20 6.79 17.61
N GLY A 90 22.64 7.63 16.67
CA GLY A 90 23.81 7.38 15.82
C GLY A 90 23.63 6.28 14.76
N LYS A 91 22.45 5.68 14.62
CA LYS A 91 22.15 4.64 13.63
C LYS A 91 21.82 5.24 12.26
N LYS A 92 22.17 4.51 11.21
CA LYS A 92 21.67 4.75 9.84
C LYS A 92 20.37 4.00 9.65
N VAL A 93 19.30 4.72 9.33
CA VAL A 93 17.94 4.19 9.25
C VAL A 93 17.42 4.26 7.82
N LEU A 94 16.91 3.17 7.30
CA LEU A 94 16.16 3.13 6.04
C LEU A 94 14.66 2.99 6.33
N VAL A 95 13.88 3.97 5.91
CA VAL A 95 12.41 3.93 5.97
C VAL A 95 11.87 3.39 4.65
N VAL A 96 10.97 2.42 4.74
CA VAL A 96 10.44 1.71 3.57
C VAL A 96 8.92 1.75 3.54
N ASP A 97 8.34 2.13 2.41
CA ASP A 97 6.89 2.04 2.14
C ASP A 97 6.63 1.35 0.79
N ASP A 98 5.42 0.86 0.57
CA ASP A 98 5.05 0.23 -0.71
C ASP A 98 4.83 1.26 -1.81
N ILE A 99 4.16 2.35 -1.51
CA ILE A 99 3.90 3.42 -2.48
C ILE A 99 4.00 4.81 -1.84
N THR A 100 4.56 5.76 -2.57
CA THR A 100 4.52 7.18 -2.21
C THR A 100 3.51 7.89 -3.11
N ASP A 101 2.31 8.15 -2.58
CA ASP A 101 1.24 8.89 -3.27
C ASP A 101 1.40 10.40 -3.04
N THR A 102 1.12 10.89 -1.83
CA THR A 102 1.33 12.31 -1.48
C THR A 102 2.68 12.56 -0.82
N GLY A 103 3.23 11.52 -0.16
CA GLY A 103 4.44 11.57 0.64
C GLY A 103 4.25 12.02 2.09
N GLU A 104 3.03 12.30 2.51
CA GLU A 104 2.72 12.76 3.87
C GLU A 104 3.15 11.74 4.94
N SER A 105 2.91 10.44 4.73
CA SER A 105 3.33 9.38 5.66
C SER A 105 4.84 9.35 5.84
N MET A 106 5.59 9.47 4.74
CA MET A 106 7.06 9.54 4.79
C MET A 106 7.53 10.75 5.56
N ARG A 107 6.98 11.95 5.31
CA ARG A 107 7.35 13.18 6.00
C ARG A 107 7.14 13.06 7.50
N VAL A 108 5.93 12.67 7.93
CA VAL A 108 5.62 12.49 9.37
C VAL A 108 6.56 11.48 10.01
N THR A 109 6.92 10.42 9.28
CA THR A 109 7.85 9.41 9.76
C THR A 109 9.26 9.96 9.93
N ILE A 110 9.78 10.66 8.93
CA ILE A 110 11.12 11.26 8.98
C ILE A 110 11.22 12.28 10.13
N ASP A 111 10.22 13.15 10.28
CA ASP A 111 10.19 14.16 11.36
C ASP A 111 10.23 13.47 12.73
N TYR A 112 9.45 12.40 12.92
CA TYR A 112 9.47 11.62 14.14
C TYR A 112 10.83 10.93 14.37
N LEU A 113 11.38 10.24 13.37
CA LEU A 113 12.64 9.51 13.51
C LEU A 113 13.81 10.45 13.79
N ASN A 114 13.85 11.64 13.20
CA ASN A 114 14.89 12.64 13.48
C ASN A 114 14.88 13.06 14.96
N SER A 115 13.72 13.04 15.64
CA SER A 115 13.64 13.31 17.09
C SER A 115 14.34 12.23 17.93
N LEU A 116 14.56 11.01 17.37
CA LEU A 116 15.28 9.90 18.00
C LEU A 116 16.78 9.89 17.71
N LYS A 117 17.30 10.96 17.11
CA LYS A 117 18.74 11.23 16.87
C LYS A 117 19.48 10.15 16.08
N PRO A 118 18.96 9.63 14.96
CA PRO A 118 19.74 8.81 14.05
C PRO A 118 20.88 9.61 13.44
N SER A 119 21.94 8.95 12.95
CA SER A 119 23.00 9.62 12.21
C SER A 119 22.59 9.99 10.78
N GLU A 120 21.72 9.20 10.17
CA GLU A 120 21.22 9.39 8.82
C GLU A 120 19.88 8.66 8.65
N VAL A 121 18.91 9.28 7.97
CA VAL A 121 17.66 8.66 7.55
C VAL A 121 17.56 8.74 6.04
N ARG A 122 17.38 7.59 5.38
CA ARG A 122 17.02 7.50 3.96
C ARG A 122 15.71 6.76 3.78
N THR A 123 15.12 6.92 2.60
CA THR A 123 13.79 6.47 2.28
C THR A 123 13.76 5.61 1.02
N ALA A 124 12.92 4.60 1.01
CA ALA A 124 12.72 3.73 -0.15
C ALA A 124 11.24 3.43 -0.37
N THR A 125 10.84 3.31 -1.63
CA THR A 125 9.49 2.89 -2.00
C THR A 125 9.52 1.99 -3.23
N LEU A 126 8.54 1.10 -3.33
CA LEU A 126 8.40 0.26 -4.51
C LEU A 126 7.93 1.08 -5.72
N GLN A 127 6.88 1.89 -5.51
CA GLN A 127 6.37 2.80 -6.54
C GLN A 127 6.23 4.22 -6.00
N HIS A 128 6.47 5.18 -6.87
CA HIS A 128 6.36 6.62 -6.58
C HIS A 128 5.45 7.29 -7.59
N ILE A 129 4.40 7.94 -7.11
CA ILE A 129 3.52 8.74 -7.97
C ILE A 129 4.21 10.07 -8.28
N THR A 130 4.42 10.35 -9.56
CA THR A 130 5.23 11.50 -10.03
C THR A 130 4.68 12.86 -9.61
N SER A 131 3.39 12.96 -9.26
CA SER A 131 2.77 14.18 -8.72
C SER A 131 2.97 14.36 -7.20
N ALA A 132 3.56 13.39 -6.50
CA ALA A 132 3.81 13.49 -5.07
C ALA A 132 4.78 14.63 -4.75
N LYS A 133 4.52 15.31 -3.63
CA LYS A 133 5.37 16.43 -3.16
C LYS A 133 6.68 15.98 -2.50
N PHE A 134 6.77 14.72 -2.13
CA PHE A 134 7.94 14.11 -1.52
C PHE A 134 8.44 12.99 -2.41
N LYS A 135 9.73 13.03 -2.78
CA LYS A 135 10.38 11.96 -3.55
C LYS A 135 11.33 11.18 -2.65
N PRO A 136 11.12 9.85 -2.50
CA PRO A 136 12.04 8.99 -1.77
C PRO A 136 13.43 8.91 -2.41
N ASP A 137 14.46 8.60 -1.61
CA ASP A 137 15.84 8.45 -2.08
C ASP A 137 15.99 7.27 -3.05
N TYR A 138 15.25 6.19 -2.80
CA TYR A 138 15.29 4.99 -3.62
C TYR A 138 13.87 4.61 -4.07
N VAL A 139 13.65 4.61 -5.37
CA VAL A 139 12.35 4.32 -6.00
C VAL A 139 12.52 3.14 -6.95
N GLY A 140 11.65 2.14 -6.86
CA GLY A 140 11.61 1.03 -7.82
C GLY A 140 11.12 1.51 -9.18
N GLU A 141 9.94 2.09 -9.24
CA GLU A 141 9.29 2.58 -10.45
C GLU A 141 8.57 3.91 -10.19
N GLU A 142 8.68 4.86 -11.12
CA GLU A 142 7.86 6.08 -11.13
C GLU A 142 6.62 5.86 -12.00
N ILE A 143 5.44 6.19 -11.47
CA ILE A 143 4.16 6.00 -12.16
C ILE A 143 3.31 7.27 -12.13
N GLN A 144 2.38 7.39 -13.11
CA GLN A 144 1.28 8.34 -13.01
C GLN A 144 0.25 7.82 -12.00
N TRP A 145 -0.56 8.75 -11.45
CA TRP A 145 -1.56 8.37 -10.46
C TRP A 145 -2.52 7.29 -11.00
N ARG A 146 -2.62 6.21 -10.25
CA ARG A 146 -3.59 5.12 -10.38
C ARG A 146 -3.70 4.40 -9.05
N TRP A 147 -4.79 3.69 -8.83
CA TRP A 147 -4.90 2.84 -7.64
C TRP A 147 -4.10 1.56 -7.82
N VAL A 148 -3.09 1.34 -6.99
CA VAL A 148 -2.28 0.11 -7.07
C VAL A 148 -2.85 -0.93 -6.13
N ILE A 149 -3.31 -2.04 -6.70
CA ILE A 149 -3.81 -3.20 -5.96
C ILE A 149 -2.64 -4.14 -5.71
N PHE A 150 -2.04 -4.04 -4.53
CA PHE A 150 -0.95 -4.91 -4.13
C PHE A 150 -1.43 -6.32 -3.75
N PRO A 151 -0.60 -7.38 -3.91
CA PRO A 151 -1.03 -8.74 -3.64
C PRO A 151 -1.41 -8.99 -2.17
N TRP A 152 -0.85 -8.26 -1.21
CA TRP A 152 -1.22 -8.32 0.21
C TRP A 152 -2.48 -7.54 0.57
N ASN A 153 -2.96 -6.65 -0.29
CA ASN A 153 -4.19 -5.88 -0.11
C ASN A 153 -5.31 -6.31 -1.07
N PHE A 154 -5.06 -7.25 -1.97
CA PHE A 154 -5.97 -7.60 -3.06
C PHE A 154 -7.41 -7.82 -2.59
N THR A 155 -7.61 -8.64 -1.57
CA THR A 155 -8.96 -8.92 -1.05
C THR A 155 -9.62 -7.67 -0.48
N GLU A 156 -8.88 -6.84 0.26
CA GLU A 156 -9.39 -5.60 0.84
C GLU A 156 -9.80 -4.60 -0.24
N ASP A 157 -8.94 -4.39 -1.24
CA ASP A 157 -9.22 -3.48 -2.35
C ASP A 157 -10.41 -3.96 -3.19
N MET A 158 -10.46 -5.25 -3.51
CA MET A 158 -11.61 -5.80 -4.25
C MET A 158 -12.91 -5.73 -3.45
N CYS A 159 -12.87 -5.90 -2.13
CA CYS A 159 -14.02 -5.68 -1.25
C CYS A 159 -14.48 -4.21 -1.22
N ASN A 160 -13.62 -3.25 -1.56
CA ASN A 160 -13.99 -1.84 -1.69
C ASN A 160 -14.48 -1.47 -3.10
N ILE A 161 -13.93 -2.11 -4.14
CA ILE A 161 -14.24 -1.82 -5.54
C ILE A 161 -15.53 -2.52 -5.99
N ILE A 162 -15.72 -3.81 -5.70
CA ILE A 162 -16.91 -4.57 -6.15
C ILE A 162 -18.23 -3.95 -5.69
N PRO A 163 -18.41 -3.43 -4.47
CA PRO A 163 -19.63 -2.72 -4.10
C PRO A 163 -19.90 -1.48 -4.94
N LYS A 164 -18.87 -0.75 -5.38
CA LYS A 164 -19.03 0.40 -6.31
C LYS A 164 -19.53 -0.06 -7.68
N VAL A 165 -19.00 -1.19 -8.17
CA VAL A 165 -19.49 -1.84 -9.41
C VAL A 165 -20.94 -2.29 -9.26
N CYS A 166 -21.28 -2.97 -8.17
CA CYS A 166 -22.65 -3.40 -7.90
C CYS A 166 -23.64 -2.21 -7.84
N ALA A 167 -23.22 -1.11 -7.22
CA ALA A 167 -24.02 0.11 -7.17
C ALA A 167 -24.28 0.70 -8.58
N ARG A 168 -23.28 0.66 -9.49
CA ARG A 168 -23.44 1.06 -10.90
C ARG A 168 -24.42 0.16 -11.63
N LEU A 169 -24.37 -1.14 -11.41
CA LEU A 169 -25.28 -2.15 -11.95
C LEU A 169 -26.66 -2.13 -11.29
N LYS A 170 -26.85 -1.34 -10.23
CA LYS A 170 -28.07 -1.26 -9.42
C LYS A 170 -28.46 -2.59 -8.79
N VAL A 171 -27.47 -3.39 -8.37
CA VAL A 171 -27.64 -4.66 -7.67
C VAL A 171 -27.00 -4.62 -6.28
N SER A 172 -27.50 -5.46 -5.37
CA SER A 172 -26.88 -5.61 -4.05
C SER A 172 -25.72 -6.61 -4.11
N PRO A 173 -24.53 -6.33 -3.53
CA PRO A 173 -23.44 -7.30 -3.46
C PRO A 173 -23.80 -8.60 -2.72
N SER A 174 -24.82 -8.56 -1.86
CA SER A 174 -25.35 -9.73 -1.13
C SER A 174 -26.49 -10.46 -1.87
N GLY A 175 -27.01 -9.88 -2.95
CA GLY A 175 -28.11 -10.43 -3.75
C GLY A 175 -27.66 -11.39 -4.83
N ASP A 176 -28.53 -11.59 -5.80
CA ASP A 176 -28.23 -12.34 -7.02
C ASP A 176 -27.46 -11.42 -7.98
N VAL A 177 -26.16 -11.68 -8.13
CA VAL A 177 -25.24 -10.86 -8.92
C VAL A 177 -24.79 -11.65 -10.13
N GLU A 178 -25.04 -11.09 -11.33
CA GLU A 178 -24.52 -11.67 -12.57
C GLU A 178 -23.01 -11.37 -12.67
N VAL A 179 -22.18 -12.37 -12.34
CA VAL A 179 -20.72 -12.26 -12.20
C VAL A 179 -20.04 -11.76 -13.46
N THR A 180 -20.50 -12.21 -14.63
CA THR A 180 -19.98 -11.79 -15.93
C THR A 180 -20.16 -10.27 -16.15
N LYS A 181 -21.28 -9.68 -15.72
CA LYS A 181 -21.49 -8.22 -15.78
C LYS A 181 -20.52 -7.49 -14.85
N VAL A 182 -20.32 -8.00 -13.63
CA VAL A 182 -19.34 -7.41 -12.70
C VAL A 182 -17.94 -7.45 -13.28
N LYS A 183 -17.54 -8.57 -13.90
CA LYS A 183 -16.23 -8.71 -14.58
C LYS A 183 -16.04 -7.67 -15.69
N ASN A 184 -17.03 -7.49 -16.54
CA ASN A 184 -16.98 -6.53 -17.64
C ASN A 184 -16.89 -5.08 -17.12
N GLU A 185 -17.65 -4.70 -16.10
CA GLU A 185 -17.59 -3.39 -15.46
C GLU A 185 -16.23 -3.14 -14.79
N LEU A 186 -15.66 -4.15 -14.07
CA LEU A 186 -14.33 -4.07 -13.49
C LEU A 186 -13.27 -3.79 -14.55
N LYS A 187 -13.31 -4.51 -15.67
CA LYS A 187 -12.38 -4.33 -16.76
C LYS A 187 -12.52 -2.97 -17.45
N GLN A 188 -13.75 -2.54 -17.71
CA GLN A 188 -14.04 -1.32 -18.45
C GLN A 188 -13.77 -0.04 -17.64
N PHE A 189 -14.13 0.01 -16.37
CA PHE A 189 -14.14 1.22 -15.56
C PHE A 189 -13.06 1.30 -14.50
N TYR A 190 -12.41 0.16 -14.18
CA TYR A 190 -11.35 0.10 -13.17
C TYR A 190 -10.06 -0.54 -13.70
N THR A 191 -10.01 -0.92 -14.98
CA THR A 191 -8.86 -1.63 -15.60
C THR A 191 -8.47 -2.93 -14.86
N VAL A 192 -9.41 -3.51 -14.11
CA VAL A 192 -9.20 -4.74 -13.35
C VAL A 192 -9.62 -5.94 -14.19
N ASP A 193 -8.64 -6.71 -14.67
CA ASP A 193 -8.88 -7.99 -15.34
C ASP A 193 -8.66 -9.14 -14.34
N THR A 194 -9.74 -9.85 -14.00
CA THR A 194 -9.71 -10.93 -13.01
C THR A 194 -10.67 -12.06 -13.42
N THR A 195 -10.60 -13.21 -12.73
CA THR A 195 -11.46 -14.36 -13.06
C THR A 195 -12.82 -14.25 -12.37
N GLU A 196 -13.81 -14.98 -12.89
CA GLU A 196 -15.13 -15.06 -12.29
C GLU A 196 -15.10 -15.74 -10.93
N GLU A 197 -14.24 -16.75 -10.75
CA GLU A 197 -14.01 -17.43 -9.49
C GLU A 197 -13.52 -16.45 -8.41
N THR A 198 -12.61 -15.55 -8.77
CA THR A 198 -12.12 -14.50 -7.88
C THR A 198 -13.26 -13.57 -7.46
N ILE A 199 -14.09 -13.13 -8.41
CA ILE A 199 -15.24 -12.25 -8.10
C ILE A 199 -16.22 -12.97 -7.16
N VAL A 200 -16.52 -14.24 -7.40
CA VAL A 200 -17.37 -15.04 -6.52
C VAL A 200 -16.80 -15.13 -5.11
N ALA A 201 -15.49 -15.40 -4.98
CA ALA A 201 -14.82 -15.45 -3.68
C ALA A 201 -14.90 -14.11 -2.93
N ILE A 202 -14.74 -12.98 -3.63
CA ILE A 202 -14.87 -11.65 -3.00
C ILE A 202 -16.33 -11.35 -2.60
N LEU A 203 -17.31 -11.71 -3.40
CA LEU A 203 -18.74 -11.58 -3.03
C LEU A 203 -19.09 -12.40 -1.78
N GLN A 204 -18.53 -13.61 -1.65
CA GLN A 204 -18.66 -14.43 -0.44
C GLN A 204 -17.99 -13.75 0.76
N GLU A 205 -16.79 -13.18 0.58
CA GLU A 205 -16.08 -12.45 1.63
C GLU A 205 -16.85 -11.20 2.09
N LEU A 206 -17.46 -10.47 1.16
CA LEU A 206 -18.33 -9.32 1.49
C LEU A 206 -19.52 -9.76 2.37
N LYS A 207 -20.17 -10.88 2.03
CA LYS A 207 -21.25 -11.46 2.85
C LYS A 207 -20.76 -11.81 4.25
N ARG A 208 -19.58 -12.45 4.36
CA ARG A 208 -18.96 -12.84 5.64
C ARG A 208 -18.65 -11.61 6.52
N ARG A 209 -18.06 -10.55 5.94
CA ARG A 209 -17.73 -9.32 6.66
C ARG A 209 -18.97 -8.56 7.16
N SER A 210 -20.06 -8.57 6.38
CA SER A 210 -21.34 -7.97 6.80
C SER A 210 -21.95 -8.69 7.99
N LEU A 211 -21.85 -10.02 8.06
CA LEU A 211 -22.34 -10.83 9.20
C LEU A 211 -21.51 -10.54 10.48
N ILE A 212 -20.20 -10.37 10.37
CA ILE A 212 -19.34 -10.03 11.51
C ILE A 212 -19.67 -8.64 12.06
N GLN A 213 -20.00 -7.66 11.22
CA GLN A 213 -20.36 -6.32 11.67
C GLN A 213 -21.70 -6.30 12.42
N ASN A 214 -22.65 -7.14 12.02
CA ASN A 214 -23.95 -7.24 12.69
C ASN A 214 -23.90 -7.89 14.09
N ASN A 215 -22.87 -8.68 14.40
CA ASN A 215 -22.65 -9.31 15.70
C ASN A 215 -21.89 -8.44 16.70
N LYS A 216 -21.52 -7.19 16.34
CA LYS A 216 -20.82 -6.24 17.22
C LYS A 216 -21.71 -5.08 17.71
N LYS A 217 -23.05 -5.21 17.54
CA LYS A 217 -24.02 -4.24 18.10
C LYS A 217 -24.61 -4.76 19.39
#